data_48b1da27fd95f710b22ea3cc9d25ca53
#
_entry.id   48b1da27fd95f710b22ea3cc9d25ca53
#
_cell.length_a   1.000
_cell.length_b   1.000
_cell.length_c   1.000
_cell.angle_alpha   90.00
_cell.angle_beta   90.00
_cell.angle_gamma   90.00
#
_symmetry.space_group_name_H-M   'P 1'
#
loop_
_entity.id
_entity.type
_entity.pdbx_description
1 polymer ?
#
loop_
_entity_poly.entity_id
_entity_poly.type
_entity_poly.pdbx_seq_one_letter_code
_entity_poly.pdbx_strand_id
1 'polypeptide(L)'
;MKSNYALFLDRDGVVNYSIIKNKKPFAPLSIKELKIIPEIKEVIQFAKNRMMKVFVITNQPDVSRGLVAREVVEEINSSIKFDFDIDEIFTCYHDNHDKCKCRKPNPGAFISLSQKHNIDLTKSIMVGDRAKDIQAAKNANCPSVFIDYGYNETKPL
;
A
#
# COMPACT_ATOMS: atom_id res chain seq x y z
N MET A 1 -26.47 -4.07 4.49
CA MET A 1 -25.77 -4.52 3.27
C MET A 1 -24.27 -4.44 3.53
N LYS A 2 -23.51 -5.44 3.12
CA LYS A 2 -22.05 -5.31 3.12
C LYS A 2 -21.68 -4.35 2.00
N SER A 3 -20.91 -3.30 2.27
CA SER A 3 -20.42 -2.43 1.22
C SER A 3 -19.45 -3.22 0.32
N ASN A 4 -19.51 -2.96 -0.96
CA ASN A 4 -18.64 -3.57 -1.97
C ASN A 4 -17.56 -2.61 -2.46
N TYR A 5 -17.13 -1.68 -1.62
CA TYR A 5 -16.07 -0.73 -1.92
C TYR A 5 -15.03 -0.68 -0.79
N ALA A 6 -13.84 -0.21 -1.10
CA ALA A 6 -12.69 -0.30 -0.21
C ALA A 6 -11.84 0.97 -0.19
N LEU A 7 -11.13 1.13 0.92
CA LEU A 7 -9.97 2.00 1.04
C LEU A 7 -8.72 1.14 0.81
N PHE A 8 -7.95 1.48 -0.21
CA PHE A 8 -6.63 0.91 -0.48
C PHE A 8 -5.56 1.88 0.01
N LEU A 9 -4.58 1.39 0.73
CA LEU A 9 -3.48 2.18 1.27
C LEU A 9 -2.15 1.60 0.77
N ASP A 10 -1.21 2.45 0.35
CA ASP A 10 0.19 2.05 0.34
C ASP A 10 0.67 1.86 1.79
N ARG A 11 1.71 1.10 2.02
CA ARG A 11 2.27 0.89 3.36
C ARG A 11 3.24 2.01 3.73
N ASP A 12 4.39 2.03 3.07
CA ASP A 12 5.47 2.95 3.38
C ASP A 12 5.16 4.35 2.84
N GLY A 13 5.06 5.35 3.72
CA GLY A 13 4.65 6.71 3.42
C GLY A 13 3.15 6.99 3.61
N VAL A 14 2.33 5.98 3.91
CA VAL A 14 0.88 6.13 4.16
C VAL A 14 0.49 5.53 5.49
N VAL A 15 0.79 4.26 5.76
CA VAL A 15 0.53 3.58 7.04
C VAL A 15 1.67 3.87 8.03
N ASN A 16 2.90 3.71 7.57
CA ASN A 16 4.12 3.99 8.34
C ASN A 16 5.01 4.97 7.59
N TYR A 17 5.84 5.68 8.34
CA TYR A 17 6.83 6.56 7.74
C TYR A 17 7.83 5.76 6.89
N SER A 18 8.18 6.31 5.72
CA SER A 18 9.32 5.84 4.93
C SER A 18 10.62 6.30 5.58
N ILE A 19 11.68 5.53 5.38
CA ILE A 19 13.05 5.95 5.69
C ILE A 19 13.52 6.83 4.53
N ILE A 20 13.86 8.09 4.81
CA ILE A 20 14.25 9.03 3.77
C ILE A 20 15.77 9.12 3.67
N LYS A 21 16.30 8.82 2.49
CA LYS A 21 17.72 8.97 2.14
C LYS A 21 17.85 9.73 0.82
N ASN A 22 18.56 10.84 0.83
CA ASN A 22 18.74 11.69 -0.38
C ASN A 22 17.40 12.06 -1.05
N LYS A 23 16.39 12.45 -0.25
CA LYS A 23 15.02 12.76 -0.70
C LYS A 23 14.31 11.60 -1.44
N LYS A 24 14.73 10.36 -1.20
CA LYS A 24 14.08 9.16 -1.72
C LYS A 24 13.53 8.32 -0.57
N PRO A 25 12.33 7.74 -0.74
CA PRO A 25 11.70 6.90 0.27
C PRO A 25 12.17 5.44 0.17
N PHE A 26 12.45 4.83 1.31
CA PHE A 26 12.77 3.41 1.46
C PHE A 26 11.90 2.78 2.54
N ALA A 27 11.68 1.47 2.43
CA ALA A 27 10.98 0.70 3.45
C ALA A 27 11.85 0.53 4.70
N PRO A 28 11.23 0.44 5.91
CA PRO A 28 11.92 -0.08 7.09
C PRO A 28 12.45 -1.49 6.84
N LEU A 29 13.67 -1.77 7.29
CA LEU A 29 14.33 -3.07 7.15
C LEU A 29 14.28 -3.91 8.43
N SER A 30 13.63 -3.40 9.47
CA SER A 30 13.41 -4.10 10.75
C SER A 30 12.19 -3.54 11.46
N ILE A 31 11.64 -4.34 12.40
CA ILE A 31 10.54 -3.89 13.26
C ILE A 31 10.93 -2.68 14.12
N LYS A 32 12.20 -2.54 14.47
CA LYS A 32 12.71 -1.40 15.25
C LYS A 32 12.67 -0.08 14.50
N GLU A 33 12.72 -0.13 13.17
CA GLU A 33 12.63 1.05 12.31
C GLU A 33 11.19 1.41 11.97
N LEU A 34 10.22 0.54 12.26
CA LEU A 34 8.81 0.78 11.99
C LEU A 34 8.30 1.93 12.86
N LYS A 35 7.80 2.99 12.22
CA LYS A 35 7.14 4.12 12.86
C LYS A 35 5.81 4.37 12.18
N ILE A 36 4.72 4.16 12.89
CA ILE A 36 3.37 4.37 12.38
C ILE A 36 3.08 5.87 12.23
N ILE A 37 2.41 6.24 11.14
CA ILE A 37 1.88 7.59 10.93
C ILE A 37 0.64 7.74 11.81
N PRO A 38 0.63 8.68 12.79
CA PRO A 38 -0.44 8.74 13.81
C PRO A 38 -1.85 8.89 13.22
N GLU A 39 -1.98 9.65 12.15
CA GLU A 39 -3.26 9.97 11.50
C GLU A 39 -3.92 8.77 10.83
N ILE A 40 -3.17 7.71 10.56
CA ILE A 40 -3.70 6.53 9.84
C ILE A 40 -4.82 5.83 10.62
N LYS A 41 -4.76 5.88 11.94
CA LYS A 41 -5.79 5.30 12.81
C LYS A 41 -7.16 5.93 12.54
N GLU A 42 -7.21 7.25 12.45
CA GLU A 42 -8.45 7.99 12.19
C GLU A 42 -8.97 7.70 10.77
N VAL A 43 -8.08 7.61 9.80
CA VAL A 43 -8.42 7.31 8.40
C VAL A 43 -9.04 5.90 8.28
N ILE A 44 -8.43 4.90 8.92
CA ILE A 44 -8.97 3.54 8.95
C ILE A 44 -10.32 3.50 9.66
N GLN A 45 -10.44 4.15 10.82
CA GLN A 45 -11.69 4.20 11.56
C GLN A 45 -12.81 4.89 10.75
N PHE A 46 -12.49 5.96 10.05
CA PHE A 46 -13.43 6.65 9.16
C PHE A 46 -13.94 5.70 8.05
N ALA A 47 -13.06 4.93 7.44
CA ALA A 47 -13.43 3.95 6.42
C ALA A 47 -14.32 2.83 7.00
N LYS A 48 -13.93 2.29 8.16
CA LYS A 48 -14.70 1.22 8.84
C LYS A 48 -16.08 1.70 9.28
N ASN A 49 -16.22 2.92 9.78
CA ASN A 49 -17.51 3.51 10.14
C ASN A 49 -18.46 3.65 8.92
N ARG A 50 -17.90 3.63 7.71
CA ARG A 50 -18.65 3.60 6.44
C ARG A 50 -18.76 2.20 5.84
N MET A 51 -18.43 1.18 6.64
CA MET A 51 -18.45 -0.22 6.23
C MET A 51 -17.52 -0.54 5.05
N MET A 52 -16.54 0.31 4.77
CA MET A 52 -15.53 0.04 3.74
C MET A 52 -14.60 -1.10 4.20
N LYS A 53 -14.20 -1.94 3.26
CA LYS A 53 -13.03 -2.80 3.46
C LYS A 53 -11.77 -1.93 3.45
N VAL A 54 -10.75 -2.34 4.20
CA VAL A 54 -9.46 -1.65 4.23
C VAL A 54 -8.37 -2.63 3.82
N PHE A 55 -7.67 -2.30 2.75
CA PHE A 55 -6.57 -3.09 2.21
C PHE A 55 -5.29 -2.28 2.16
N VAL A 56 -4.18 -2.93 2.38
CA VAL A 56 -2.85 -2.37 2.12
C VAL A 56 -2.26 -3.07 0.90
N ILE A 57 -1.72 -2.29 -0.05
CA ILE A 57 -0.99 -2.81 -1.22
C ILE A 57 0.42 -2.24 -1.19
N THR A 58 1.41 -3.08 -0.96
CA THR A 58 2.81 -2.67 -0.83
C THR A 58 3.75 -3.39 -1.78
N ASN A 59 4.69 -2.63 -2.37
CA ASN A 59 5.83 -3.18 -3.10
C ASN A 59 7.02 -3.31 -2.15
N GLN A 60 7.58 -4.52 -2.03
CA GLN A 60 8.74 -4.82 -1.19
C GLN A 60 9.84 -5.51 -2.01
N PRO A 61 10.46 -4.81 -2.98
CA PRO A 61 11.43 -5.39 -3.90
C PRO A 61 12.75 -5.78 -3.24
N ASP A 62 13.03 -5.25 -2.05
CA ASP A 62 14.28 -5.52 -1.33
C ASP A 62 14.42 -6.99 -0.92
N VAL A 63 13.29 -7.73 -0.85
CA VAL A 63 13.31 -9.19 -0.70
C VAL A 63 13.92 -9.84 -1.94
N SER A 64 13.46 -9.51 -3.13
CA SER A 64 14.01 -10.02 -4.40
C SER A 64 15.47 -9.63 -4.60
N ARG A 65 15.87 -8.47 -4.08
CA ARG A 65 17.23 -7.94 -4.13
C ARG A 65 18.17 -8.57 -3.10
N GLY A 66 17.66 -9.39 -2.18
CA GLY A 66 18.43 -10.00 -1.11
C GLY A 66 18.86 -9.03 0.01
N LEU A 67 18.23 -7.85 0.12
CA LEU A 67 18.55 -6.83 1.11
C LEU A 67 17.80 -7.01 2.42
N VAL A 68 16.67 -7.72 2.41
CA VAL A 68 15.86 -8.03 3.58
C VAL A 68 15.24 -9.41 3.42
N ALA A 69 15.13 -10.16 4.51
CA ALA A 69 14.43 -11.43 4.51
C ALA A 69 12.90 -11.21 4.44
N ARG A 70 12.21 -12.10 3.75
CA ARG A 70 10.75 -12.04 3.61
C ARG A 70 10.05 -12.05 4.96
N GLU A 71 10.56 -12.85 5.90
CA GLU A 71 10.04 -12.99 7.26
C GLU A 71 10.01 -11.65 8.01
N VAL A 72 11.00 -10.77 7.78
CA VAL A 72 11.04 -9.43 8.37
C VAL A 72 9.92 -8.54 7.83
N VAL A 73 9.66 -8.61 6.53
CA VAL A 73 8.53 -7.87 5.91
C VAL A 73 7.21 -8.39 6.45
N GLU A 74 7.05 -9.69 6.62
CA GLU A 74 5.85 -10.32 7.16
C GLU A 74 5.66 -9.99 8.66
N GLU A 75 6.73 -9.89 9.44
CA GLU A 75 6.69 -9.43 10.83
C GLU A 75 6.17 -7.98 10.92
N ILE A 76 6.69 -7.08 10.09
CA ILE A 76 6.21 -5.70 10.01
C ILE A 76 4.72 -5.65 9.62
N ASN A 77 4.32 -6.40 8.59
CA ASN A 77 2.93 -6.46 8.15
C ASN A 77 2.01 -7.01 9.23
N SER A 78 2.45 -8.04 9.96
CA SER A 78 1.68 -8.65 11.05
C SER A 78 1.50 -7.68 12.22
N SER A 79 2.54 -6.91 12.57
CA SER A 79 2.46 -5.85 13.58
C SER A 79 1.43 -4.78 13.19
N ILE A 80 1.48 -4.31 11.95
CA ILE A 80 0.51 -3.32 11.43
C ILE A 80 -0.92 -3.89 11.48
N LYS A 81 -1.10 -5.14 11.08
CA LYS A 81 -2.42 -5.78 11.07
C LYS A 81 -2.95 -6.08 12.48
N PHE A 82 -2.07 -6.26 13.45
CA PHE A 82 -2.45 -6.41 14.86
C PHE A 82 -2.96 -5.09 15.46
N ASP A 83 -2.32 -3.97 15.08
CA ASP A 83 -2.66 -2.65 15.63
C ASP A 83 -3.88 -2.00 14.96
N PHE A 84 -4.22 -2.41 13.74
CA PHE A 84 -5.26 -1.79 12.92
C PHE A 84 -6.23 -2.80 12.31
N ASP A 85 -7.49 -2.42 12.19
CA ASP A 85 -8.53 -3.21 11.53
C ASP A 85 -8.35 -3.18 9.99
N ILE A 86 -7.34 -3.89 9.51
CA ILE A 86 -7.02 -4.07 8.09
C ILE A 86 -7.51 -5.45 7.65
N ASP A 87 -8.32 -5.50 6.61
CA ASP A 87 -8.89 -6.75 6.11
C ASP A 87 -7.81 -7.64 5.48
N GLU A 88 -6.92 -7.06 4.66
CA GLU A 88 -5.80 -7.80 4.06
C GLU A 88 -4.65 -6.87 3.69
N ILE A 89 -3.42 -7.38 3.77
CA ILE A 89 -2.21 -6.74 3.24
C ILE A 89 -1.72 -7.56 2.05
N PHE A 90 -1.73 -6.97 0.86
CA PHE A 90 -1.18 -7.56 -0.35
C PHE A 90 0.26 -7.06 -0.53
N THR A 91 1.22 -7.98 -0.52
CA THR A 91 2.64 -7.67 -0.68
C THR A 91 3.17 -8.22 -1.99
N CYS A 92 3.72 -7.34 -2.83
CA CYS A 92 4.49 -7.74 -3.99
C CYS A 92 5.98 -7.77 -3.63
N TYR A 93 6.59 -8.94 -3.67
CA TYR A 93 8.01 -9.13 -3.37
C TYR A 93 8.92 -9.04 -4.60
N HIS A 94 8.35 -8.85 -5.78
CA HIS A 94 9.10 -8.79 -7.04
C HIS A 94 9.81 -7.45 -7.25
N ASP A 95 10.90 -7.50 -8.03
CA ASP A 95 11.55 -6.29 -8.56
C ASP A 95 11.13 -6.03 -10.02
N ASN A 96 11.62 -4.97 -10.62
CA ASN A 96 11.24 -4.52 -11.97
C ASN A 96 11.53 -5.57 -13.05
N HIS A 97 12.64 -6.31 -12.92
CA HIS A 97 13.03 -7.33 -13.89
C HIS A 97 12.17 -8.61 -13.84
N ASP A 98 11.42 -8.83 -12.76
CA ASP A 98 10.55 -10.01 -12.61
C ASP A 98 9.30 -9.96 -13.51
N LYS A 99 8.97 -8.80 -14.08
CA LYS A 99 7.85 -8.57 -15.00
C LYS A 99 6.50 -9.12 -14.49
N CYS A 100 6.27 -9.07 -13.18
CA CYS A 100 5.03 -9.52 -12.57
C CYS A 100 3.86 -8.57 -12.85
N LYS A 101 2.63 -9.05 -12.65
CA LYS A 101 1.40 -8.25 -12.83
C LYS A 101 0.99 -7.48 -11.57
N CYS A 102 1.57 -7.80 -10.40
CA CYS A 102 1.14 -7.27 -9.11
C CYS A 102 1.93 -6.06 -8.62
N ARG A 103 3.17 -5.87 -9.09
CA ARG A 103 4.00 -4.72 -8.70
C ARG A 103 3.44 -3.43 -9.28
N LYS A 104 3.08 -2.46 -8.41
CA LYS A 104 2.71 -1.12 -8.84
C LYS A 104 3.82 -0.50 -9.71
N PRO A 105 3.53 0.08 -10.87
CA PRO A 105 2.25 0.61 -11.34
C PRO A 105 1.30 -0.40 -12.02
N ASN A 106 1.58 -1.70 -12.03
CA ASN A 106 0.64 -2.68 -12.54
C ASN A 106 -0.57 -2.83 -11.59
N PRO A 107 -1.78 -3.09 -12.12
CA PRO A 107 -3.00 -3.11 -11.34
C PRO A 107 -3.31 -4.46 -10.69
N GLY A 108 -2.46 -5.48 -10.84
CA GLY A 108 -2.78 -6.86 -10.49
C GLY A 108 -3.18 -7.08 -9.04
N ALA A 109 -2.59 -6.34 -8.10
CA ALA A 109 -2.97 -6.42 -6.68
C ALA A 109 -4.42 -5.93 -6.45
N PHE A 110 -4.81 -4.82 -7.08
CA PHE A 110 -6.20 -4.29 -7.02
C PHE A 110 -7.18 -5.30 -7.60
N ILE A 111 -6.88 -5.87 -8.76
CA ILE A 111 -7.74 -6.85 -9.44
C ILE A 111 -7.91 -8.09 -8.57
N SER A 112 -6.81 -8.61 -8.01
CA SER A 112 -6.83 -9.79 -7.14
C SER A 112 -7.71 -9.57 -5.89
N LEU A 113 -7.52 -8.43 -5.20
CA LEU A 113 -8.31 -8.09 -4.00
C LEU A 113 -9.78 -7.83 -4.35
N SER A 114 -10.05 -7.16 -5.48
CA SER A 114 -11.40 -6.92 -5.98
C SER A 114 -12.14 -8.22 -6.23
N GLN A 115 -11.54 -9.18 -6.92
CA GLN A 115 -12.13 -10.48 -7.19
C GLN A 115 -12.36 -11.30 -5.92
N LYS A 116 -11.35 -11.36 -5.04
CA LYS A 116 -11.40 -12.13 -3.80
C LYS A 116 -12.49 -11.63 -2.83
N HIS A 117 -12.68 -10.32 -2.76
CA HIS A 117 -13.56 -9.68 -1.77
C HIS A 117 -14.82 -9.06 -2.38
N ASN A 118 -15.05 -9.26 -3.68
CA ASN A 118 -16.18 -8.70 -4.43
C ASN A 118 -16.26 -7.16 -4.30
N ILE A 119 -15.16 -6.46 -4.60
CA ILE A 119 -15.01 -5.01 -4.45
C ILE A 119 -15.21 -4.31 -5.80
N ASP A 120 -16.01 -3.27 -5.82
CA ASP A 120 -16.16 -2.32 -6.92
C ASP A 120 -15.02 -1.28 -6.84
N LEU A 121 -14.03 -1.41 -7.71
CA LEU A 121 -12.87 -0.52 -7.75
C LEU A 121 -13.25 0.91 -8.11
N THR A 122 -14.32 1.11 -8.91
CA THR A 122 -14.74 2.45 -9.34
C THR A 122 -15.36 3.27 -8.21
N LYS A 123 -15.81 2.61 -7.13
CA LYS A 123 -16.37 3.22 -5.92
C LYS A 123 -15.37 3.22 -4.76
N SER A 124 -14.20 2.65 -4.98
CA SER A 124 -13.12 2.55 -4.00
C SER A 124 -12.16 3.73 -4.14
N ILE A 125 -11.20 3.83 -3.23
CA ILE A 125 -10.20 4.88 -3.26
C ILE A 125 -8.83 4.33 -2.86
N MET A 126 -7.78 4.77 -3.55
CA MET A 126 -6.38 4.50 -3.21
C MET A 126 -5.72 5.74 -2.63
N VAL A 127 -4.96 5.57 -1.56
CA VAL A 127 -4.07 6.60 -1.01
C VAL A 127 -2.62 6.13 -1.17
N GLY A 128 -1.82 6.94 -1.85
CA GLY A 128 -0.40 6.64 -2.11
C GLY A 128 0.46 7.89 -2.09
N ASP A 129 1.75 7.72 -1.89
CA ASP A 129 2.75 8.81 -1.80
C ASP A 129 3.74 8.81 -2.98
N ARG A 130 3.59 7.86 -3.91
CA ARG A 130 4.44 7.75 -5.11
C ARG A 130 3.61 7.68 -6.39
N ALA A 131 4.18 8.18 -7.48
CA ALA A 131 3.53 8.18 -8.81
C ALA A 131 3.03 6.78 -9.22
N LYS A 132 3.79 5.73 -8.89
CA LYS A 132 3.41 4.34 -9.21
C LYS A 132 2.16 3.87 -8.50
N ASP A 133 1.85 4.40 -7.30
CA ASP A 133 0.62 4.07 -6.57
C ASP A 133 -0.59 4.63 -7.32
N ILE A 134 -0.50 5.89 -7.71
CA ILE A 134 -1.54 6.60 -8.44
C ILE A 134 -1.75 5.99 -9.83
N GLN A 135 -0.65 5.64 -10.52
CA GLN A 135 -0.74 5.00 -11.83
C GLN A 135 -1.36 3.60 -11.74
N ALA A 136 -1.04 2.82 -10.70
CA ALA A 136 -1.65 1.51 -10.47
C ALA A 136 -3.16 1.62 -10.23
N ALA A 137 -3.58 2.58 -9.40
CA ALA A 137 -4.99 2.87 -9.17
C ALA A 137 -5.70 3.28 -10.47
N LYS A 138 -5.11 4.17 -11.27
CA LYS A 138 -5.63 4.58 -12.57
C LYS A 138 -5.78 3.38 -13.52
N ASN A 139 -4.78 2.52 -13.59
CA ASN A 139 -4.81 1.30 -14.41
C ASN A 139 -5.87 0.29 -13.93
N ALA A 140 -6.26 0.36 -12.67
CA ALA A 140 -7.33 -0.44 -12.07
C ALA A 140 -8.72 0.24 -12.10
N ASN A 141 -8.85 1.41 -12.71
CA ASN A 141 -10.06 2.25 -12.67
C ASN A 141 -10.52 2.59 -11.24
N CYS A 142 -9.56 2.78 -10.31
CA CYS A 142 -9.80 3.15 -8.93
C CYS A 142 -9.42 4.62 -8.72
N PRO A 143 -10.32 5.47 -8.21
CA PRO A 143 -9.98 6.82 -7.76
C PRO A 143 -8.82 6.82 -6.77
N SER A 144 -8.02 7.90 -6.76
CA SER A 144 -6.84 7.96 -5.89
C SER A 144 -6.57 9.35 -5.34
N VAL A 145 -5.86 9.36 -4.21
CA VAL A 145 -5.31 10.55 -3.52
C VAL A 145 -3.80 10.41 -3.45
N PHE A 146 -3.10 11.45 -3.85
CA PHE A 146 -1.65 11.54 -3.78
C PHE A 146 -1.21 12.37 -2.58
N ILE A 147 -0.34 11.79 -1.74
CA ILE A 147 0.34 12.52 -0.66
C ILE A 147 1.72 12.95 -1.18
N ASP A 148 1.90 14.26 -1.35
CA ASP A 148 3.16 14.82 -1.87
C ASP A 148 4.13 15.18 -0.73
N TYR A 149 5.10 14.32 -0.50
CA TYR A 149 6.21 14.59 0.43
C TYR A 149 7.40 15.31 -0.23
N GLY A 150 7.29 15.66 -1.50
CA GLY A 150 8.39 16.32 -2.22
C GLY A 150 9.60 15.41 -2.48
N TYR A 151 9.37 14.11 -2.68
CA TYR A 151 10.43 13.18 -3.03
C TYR A 151 11.13 13.58 -4.33
N ASN A 152 12.43 13.24 -4.45
CA ASN A 152 13.17 13.38 -5.69
C ASN A 152 12.80 12.25 -6.67
N GLU A 153 11.55 12.24 -7.09
CA GLU A 153 10.95 11.28 -8.02
C GLU A 153 9.93 11.98 -8.93
N THR A 154 9.58 11.32 -10.05
CA THR A 154 8.50 11.78 -10.92
C THR A 154 7.18 11.81 -10.16
N LYS A 155 6.48 12.94 -10.24
CA LYS A 155 5.12 13.08 -9.66
C LYS A 155 4.07 12.46 -10.59
N PRO A 156 2.89 12.10 -10.06
CA PRO A 156 1.77 11.67 -10.90
C PRO A 156 1.34 12.78 -11.86
N LEU A 157 0.90 12.38 -13.06
CA LEU A 157 0.28 13.26 -14.05
C LEU A 157 -1.22 13.42 -13.77
#